data_382b3e925819e9428f79f510ab78bd43
#
_entry.id   382b3e925819e9428f79f510ab78bd43
#
_cell.length_a   1.000
_cell.length_b   1.000
_cell.length_c   1.000
_cell.angle_alpha   90.00
_cell.angle_beta   90.00
_cell.angle_gamma   90.00
#
_symmetry.space_group_name_H-M   'P 1'
#
loop_
_entity.id
_entity.type
_entity.pdbx_description
1 polymer ?
#
loop_
_entity_poly.entity_id
_entity_poly.type
_entity_poly.pdbx_seq_one_letter_code
_entity_poly.pdbx_strand_id
1 'polypeptide(L)'
;MSTEKKLHIETLALHVGQEQADPASDARAVPIYQTTSYVFRNSQHAADRFGLRDPGNIYGRLTNSTQDVFESRVAALEGGVAGLAVASGAAAVTYALQNVLQNGDHIIAADNLYGGSFNLITHTLTTQGVSNTIVRVNDLEALDAAIRPETKVIYAETFGNPNSDVTDLDAIAEVAHRHGILFIVDNTFAPLLIRPIEHGADIVVHSATKFIGGHGSSLGGVIVDGGKFDFKTHADKYPTIAKPDPSYHGAVFADVAGPAAFVTRIRAVILRDTGATISPFNAWILLQGVESLPLRIERHVENALKVVKYLEANPKVRSVSHPSLPSHPDHALYNKYFPNGGGSIFTFEIDGTQEDTWKFIDSLRIFSLLANVADVKSLVIHPYTTTHSQMTAAELAEQHITPTTVRLSIGVEHIDDSIDDLEQAFAQI
;
A
#
# COMPACT_ATOMS: atom_id res chain seq x y z
N MET A 1 -33.29 16.20 4.24
CA MET A 1 -31.89 15.77 4.18
C MET A 1 -31.43 16.00 2.75
N SER A 2 -30.56 16.99 2.48
CA SER A 2 -29.98 17.17 1.16
C SER A 2 -29.04 15.98 0.94
N THR A 3 -29.30 15.18 -0.08
CA THR A 3 -28.35 14.19 -0.56
C THR A 3 -27.14 14.96 -1.10
N GLU A 4 -26.12 15.15 -0.28
CA GLU A 4 -24.85 15.67 -0.77
C GLU A 4 -24.38 14.75 -1.88
N LYS A 5 -24.15 15.34 -3.05
CA LYS A 5 -23.70 14.62 -4.24
C LYS A 5 -22.30 14.07 -3.93
N LYS A 6 -22.14 12.74 -3.99
CA LYS A 6 -20.83 12.09 -3.83
C LYS A 6 -19.87 12.62 -4.91
N LEU A 7 -18.75 13.19 -4.51
CA LEU A 7 -17.73 13.69 -5.43
C LEU A 7 -17.03 12.53 -6.13
N HIS A 8 -16.59 12.77 -7.37
CA HIS A 8 -15.75 11.85 -8.13
C HIS A 8 -14.32 11.85 -7.59
N ILE A 9 -13.58 10.78 -7.88
CA ILE A 9 -12.27 10.52 -7.32
C ILE A 9 -11.23 11.61 -7.66
N GLU A 10 -11.31 12.18 -8.87
CA GLU A 10 -10.45 13.27 -9.33
C GLU A 10 -10.67 14.54 -8.50
N THR A 11 -11.93 14.81 -8.13
CA THR A 11 -12.28 15.96 -7.28
C THR A 11 -11.85 15.71 -5.83
N LEU A 12 -12.03 14.48 -5.32
CA LEU A 12 -11.54 14.09 -3.99
C LEU A 12 -10.01 14.28 -3.88
N ALA A 13 -9.26 13.86 -4.91
CA ALA A 13 -7.81 13.99 -4.98
C ALA A 13 -7.31 15.45 -4.88
N LEU A 14 -8.14 16.41 -5.23
CA LEU A 14 -7.79 17.82 -5.25
C LEU A 14 -8.28 18.61 -4.02
N HIS A 15 -9.39 18.22 -3.41
CA HIS A 15 -10.11 19.10 -2.50
C HIS A 15 -10.26 18.60 -1.06
N VAL A 16 -10.30 17.28 -0.83
CA VAL A 16 -10.48 16.75 0.53
C VAL A 16 -9.37 17.21 1.46
N GLY A 17 -9.75 17.65 2.65
CA GLY A 17 -8.85 18.21 3.66
C GLY A 17 -8.44 19.66 3.40
N GLN A 18 -8.90 20.25 2.29
CA GLN A 18 -8.63 21.63 1.88
C GLN A 18 -9.85 22.25 1.19
N GLU A 19 -11.02 21.99 1.71
CA GLU A 19 -12.28 22.54 1.19
C GLU A 19 -12.35 24.08 1.31
N GLN A 20 -11.61 24.62 2.28
CA GLN A 20 -11.45 26.04 2.52
C GLN A 20 -9.97 26.44 2.41
N ALA A 21 -9.71 27.72 2.10
CA ALA A 21 -8.36 28.28 2.18
C ALA A 21 -7.82 28.20 3.64
N ASP A 22 -6.50 28.24 3.79
CA ASP A 22 -5.88 28.27 5.12
C ASP A 22 -6.42 29.44 5.95
N PRO A 23 -7.01 29.19 7.13
CA PRO A 23 -7.71 30.25 7.88
C PRO A 23 -6.77 31.32 8.48
N ALA A 24 -5.46 31.05 8.53
CA ALA A 24 -4.47 31.98 9.07
C ALA A 24 -3.88 32.92 8.01
N SER A 25 -3.82 32.48 6.74
CA SER A 25 -3.10 33.19 5.69
C SER A 25 -3.89 33.38 4.40
N ASP A 26 -5.10 32.83 4.30
CA ASP A 26 -5.92 32.76 3.07
C ASP A 26 -5.21 32.06 1.90
N ALA A 27 -4.16 31.27 2.19
CA ALA A 27 -3.39 30.57 1.18
C ALA A 27 -4.26 29.51 0.47
N ARG A 28 -4.20 29.52 -0.88
CA ARG A 28 -4.88 28.52 -1.70
C ARG A 28 -4.15 27.18 -1.70
N ALA A 29 -2.83 27.19 -1.72
CA ALA A 29 -2.02 25.98 -1.56
C ALA A 29 -1.97 25.55 -0.08
N VAL A 30 -1.84 24.24 0.16
CA VAL A 30 -1.66 23.74 1.54
C VAL A 30 -0.33 24.27 2.09
N PRO A 31 -0.32 25.01 3.22
CA PRO A 31 0.91 25.49 3.83
C PRO A 31 1.75 24.35 4.41
N ILE A 32 3.07 24.52 4.43
CA ILE A 32 3.98 23.61 5.13
C ILE A 32 4.17 24.09 6.56
N TYR A 33 3.50 23.45 7.52
CA TYR A 33 3.66 23.75 8.94
C TYR A 33 4.88 23.04 9.54
N GLN A 34 6.06 23.58 9.28
CA GLN A 34 7.33 23.04 9.77
C GLN A 34 7.57 23.44 11.22
N THR A 35 6.90 22.78 12.17
CA THR A 35 7.02 23.03 13.60
C THR A 35 7.03 21.74 14.41
N THR A 36 7.72 21.77 15.56
CA THR A 36 7.74 20.63 16.49
C THR A 36 6.62 20.68 17.53
N SER A 37 6.13 21.86 17.89
CA SER A 37 5.21 22.03 19.03
C SER A 37 4.24 23.17 18.79
N TYR A 38 3.12 23.10 19.52
CA TYR A 38 2.01 24.04 19.43
C TYR A 38 1.69 24.66 20.80
N VAL A 39 1.32 25.93 20.81
CA VAL A 39 1.01 26.67 22.05
C VAL A 39 -0.43 26.40 22.49
N PHE A 40 -0.64 26.13 23.77
CA PHE A 40 -1.95 25.98 24.36
C PHE A 40 -2.46 27.34 24.86
N ARG A 41 -3.80 27.52 24.83
CA ARG A 41 -4.43 28.76 25.30
C ARG A 41 -4.32 28.96 26.83
N ASN A 42 -4.35 27.85 27.58
CA ASN A 42 -4.20 27.80 29.03
C ASN A 42 -3.95 26.34 29.48
N SER A 43 -3.73 26.12 30.77
CA SER A 43 -3.44 24.79 31.35
C SER A 43 -4.59 23.79 31.18
N GLN A 44 -5.85 24.24 31.25
CA GLN A 44 -7.02 23.38 31.04
C GLN A 44 -7.08 22.89 29.60
N HIS A 45 -6.84 23.77 28.60
CA HIS A 45 -6.76 23.40 27.19
C HIS A 45 -5.66 22.36 26.94
N ALA A 46 -4.49 22.52 27.57
CA ALA A 46 -3.43 21.54 27.52
C ALA A 46 -3.88 20.16 28.06
N ALA A 47 -4.50 20.17 29.25
CA ALA A 47 -5.00 18.93 29.87
C ALA A 47 -6.08 18.23 29.04
N ASP A 48 -6.95 19.00 28.37
CA ASP A 48 -8.00 18.43 27.50
C ASP A 48 -7.43 17.82 26.24
N ARG A 49 -6.42 18.46 25.63
CA ARG A 49 -5.67 17.90 24.49
C ARG A 49 -5.00 16.56 24.82
N PHE A 50 -4.23 16.50 25.91
CA PHE A 50 -3.56 15.29 26.36
C PHE A 50 -4.54 14.20 26.80
N GLY A 51 -5.71 14.58 27.31
CA GLY A 51 -6.78 13.67 27.71
C GLY A 51 -7.68 13.21 26.58
N LEU A 52 -7.40 13.53 25.32
CA LEU A 52 -8.20 13.22 24.13
C LEU A 52 -9.64 13.77 24.19
N ARG A 53 -9.87 14.83 24.97
CA ARG A 53 -11.18 15.51 25.13
C ARG A 53 -11.38 16.69 24.19
N ASP A 54 -10.28 17.24 23.69
CA ASP A 54 -10.27 18.33 22.70
C ASP A 54 -9.33 17.94 21.55
N PRO A 55 -9.83 17.75 20.30
CA PRO A 55 -9.00 17.37 19.17
C PRO A 55 -8.09 18.51 18.71
N GLY A 56 -6.91 18.19 18.15
CA GLY A 56 -6.02 19.13 17.49
C GLY A 56 -4.55 18.93 17.84
N ASN A 57 -3.74 19.89 17.43
CA ASN A 57 -2.29 19.78 17.46
C ASN A 57 -1.72 19.90 18.89
N ILE A 58 -0.76 19.01 19.20
CA ILE A 58 0.00 18.98 20.45
C ILE A 58 1.50 19.08 20.15
N TYR A 59 2.00 18.14 19.37
CA TYR A 59 3.40 17.97 19.03
C TYR A 59 3.53 17.35 17.62
N GLY A 60 4.44 17.87 16.81
CA GLY A 60 4.57 17.55 15.39
C GLY A 60 4.81 16.07 15.05
N ARG A 61 5.24 15.25 16.02
CA ARG A 61 5.32 13.79 15.85
C ARG A 61 3.94 13.13 15.81
N LEU A 62 2.95 13.69 16.52
CA LEU A 62 1.62 13.13 16.66
C LEU A 62 0.63 13.69 15.64
N THR A 63 0.66 15.02 15.48
CA THR A 63 -0.29 15.78 14.67
C THR A 63 0.38 16.96 14.00
N ASN A 64 0.00 17.24 12.75
CA ASN A 64 0.49 18.39 12.00
C ASN A 64 -0.51 18.73 10.89
N SER A 65 -0.87 19.99 10.73
CA SER A 65 -1.92 20.40 9.78
C SER A 65 -1.60 20.08 8.33
N THR A 66 -0.32 20.04 7.93
CA THR A 66 0.07 19.61 6.57
C THR A 66 -0.14 18.11 6.37
N GLN A 67 0.22 17.32 7.40
CA GLN A 67 0.03 15.87 7.39
C GLN A 67 -1.46 15.52 7.39
N ASP A 68 -2.28 16.25 8.16
CA ASP A 68 -3.73 16.02 8.27
C ASP A 68 -4.43 16.13 6.91
N VAL A 69 -4.03 17.09 6.06
CA VAL A 69 -4.58 17.20 4.69
C VAL A 69 -4.22 15.96 3.86
N PHE A 70 -2.97 15.51 3.92
CA PHE A 70 -2.52 14.32 3.20
C PHE A 70 -3.27 13.06 3.69
N GLU A 71 -3.38 12.87 5.01
CA GLU A 71 -4.08 11.76 5.64
C GLU A 71 -5.57 11.72 5.25
N SER A 72 -6.26 12.85 5.37
CA SER A 72 -7.68 12.98 5.03
C SER A 72 -7.94 12.70 3.56
N ARG A 73 -7.07 13.20 2.68
CA ARG A 73 -7.20 13.01 1.23
C ARG A 73 -7.02 11.57 0.82
N VAL A 74 -5.96 10.89 1.30
CA VAL A 74 -5.74 9.47 0.98
C VAL A 74 -6.84 8.60 1.59
N ALA A 75 -7.29 8.89 2.82
CA ALA A 75 -8.41 8.17 3.42
C ALA A 75 -9.68 8.27 2.57
N ALA A 76 -10.03 9.47 2.08
CA ALA A 76 -11.19 9.65 1.20
C ALA A 76 -11.05 8.94 -0.14
N LEU A 77 -9.84 8.89 -0.70
CA LEU A 77 -9.57 8.18 -1.96
C LEU A 77 -9.76 6.67 -1.82
N GLU A 78 -9.38 6.10 -0.68
CA GLU A 78 -9.61 4.68 -0.36
C GLU A 78 -11.04 4.39 0.15
N GLY A 79 -11.84 5.41 0.46
CA GLY A 79 -13.17 5.25 1.04
C GLY A 79 -13.16 4.89 2.52
N GLY A 80 -12.04 5.16 3.21
CA GLY A 80 -11.87 4.97 4.66
C GLY A 80 -12.39 6.13 5.49
N VAL A 81 -12.44 5.95 6.80
CA VAL A 81 -12.92 6.95 7.77
C VAL A 81 -11.81 7.83 8.35
N ALA A 82 -10.56 7.33 8.35
CA ALA A 82 -9.40 8.06 8.85
C ALA A 82 -8.10 7.52 8.24
N GLY A 83 -7.08 8.38 8.15
CA GLY A 83 -5.74 8.04 7.71
C GLY A 83 -4.67 8.38 8.74
N LEU A 84 -3.53 7.73 8.64
CA LEU A 84 -2.33 8.02 9.41
C LEU A 84 -1.10 7.96 8.52
N ALA A 85 -0.44 9.10 8.33
CA ALA A 85 0.81 9.17 7.59
C ALA A 85 2.02 8.84 8.48
N VAL A 86 2.94 8.07 7.91
CA VAL A 86 4.18 7.61 8.58
C VAL A 86 5.38 7.73 7.63
N ALA A 87 6.58 7.56 8.17
CA ALA A 87 7.84 7.84 7.48
C ALA A 87 8.11 6.98 6.22
N SER A 88 7.48 5.82 6.10
CA SER A 88 7.67 4.90 4.96
C SER A 88 6.54 3.86 4.87
N GLY A 89 6.43 3.18 3.72
CA GLY A 89 5.54 2.03 3.56
C GLY A 89 5.87 0.90 4.55
N ALA A 90 7.15 0.62 4.77
CA ALA A 90 7.57 -0.36 5.77
C ALA A 90 7.08 -0.01 7.18
N ALA A 91 7.13 1.28 7.57
CA ALA A 91 6.57 1.74 8.83
C ALA A 91 5.04 1.57 8.88
N ALA A 92 4.34 1.80 7.76
CA ALA A 92 2.90 1.61 7.69
C ALA A 92 2.51 0.15 7.94
N VAL A 93 3.15 -0.79 7.25
CA VAL A 93 2.93 -2.23 7.45
C VAL A 93 3.29 -2.64 8.88
N THR A 94 4.47 -2.25 9.38
CA THR A 94 4.92 -2.58 10.73
C THR A 94 3.94 -2.09 11.79
N TYR A 95 3.49 -0.84 11.69
CA TYR A 95 2.57 -0.26 12.68
C TYR A 95 1.17 -0.85 12.59
N ALA A 96 0.67 -1.14 11.39
CA ALA A 96 -0.61 -1.81 11.23
C ALA A 96 -0.59 -3.20 11.90
N LEU A 97 0.47 -3.98 11.71
CA LEU A 97 0.61 -5.30 12.30
C LEU A 97 0.84 -5.24 13.82
N GLN A 98 1.79 -4.43 14.30
CA GLN A 98 2.09 -4.29 15.73
C GLN A 98 0.94 -3.67 16.55
N ASN A 99 -0.01 -3.01 15.89
CA ASN A 99 -1.18 -2.47 16.56
C ASN A 99 -2.06 -3.54 17.19
N VAL A 100 -2.09 -4.73 16.62
CA VAL A 100 -2.98 -5.81 17.03
C VAL A 100 -2.25 -7.11 17.37
N LEU A 101 -1.04 -7.32 16.84
CA LEU A 101 -0.26 -8.52 17.10
C LEU A 101 0.67 -8.35 18.31
N GLN A 102 0.66 -9.35 19.17
CA GLN A 102 1.47 -9.44 20.39
C GLN A 102 2.16 -10.81 20.44
N ASN A 103 3.04 -11.01 21.42
CA ASN A 103 3.63 -12.31 21.68
C ASN A 103 2.56 -13.40 21.90
N GLY A 104 2.67 -14.50 21.18
CA GLY A 104 1.72 -15.61 21.16
C GLY A 104 0.66 -15.54 20.08
N ASP A 105 0.52 -14.41 19.39
CA ASP A 105 -0.44 -14.24 18.29
C ASP A 105 0.04 -14.88 16.98
N HIS A 106 -0.88 -15.00 16.03
CA HIS A 106 -0.65 -15.58 14.72
C HIS A 106 -1.16 -14.68 13.61
N ILE A 107 -0.40 -14.62 12.52
CA ILE A 107 -0.75 -13.96 11.26
C ILE A 107 -0.73 -14.97 10.11
N ILE A 108 -1.69 -14.86 9.21
CA ILE A 108 -1.66 -15.53 7.90
C ILE A 108 -1.33 -14.47 6.85
N ALA A 109 -0.43 -14.80 5.94
CA ALA A 109 -0.04 -13.88 4.88
C ALA A 109 0.07 -14.60 3.53
N ALA A 110 -0.23 -13.89 2.44
CA ALA A 110 -0.07 -14.39 1.09
C ALA A 110 1.41 -14.63 0.75
N ASP A 111 1.68 -15.52 -0.20
CA ASP A 111 3.03 -15.90 -0.61
C ASP A 111 3.69 -14.91 -1.57
N ASN A 112 2.92 -14.09 -2.28
CA ASN A 112 3.34 -13.16 -3.32
C ASN A 112 3.52 -11.72 -2.84
N LEU A 113 4.03 -11.56 -1.61
CA LEU A 113 4.23 -10.24 -0.99
C LEU A 113 5.51 -9.53 -1.46
N TYR A 114 5.53 -8.22 -1.30
CA TYR A 114 6.78 -7.46 -1.30
C TYR A 114 7.79 -8.07 -0.32
N GLY A 115 9.03 -8.27 -0.77
CA GLY A 115 10.06 -8.96 0.02
C GLY A 115 10.30 -8.37 1.41
N GLY A 116 10.15 -7.03 1.59
CA GLY A 116 10.25 -6.39 2.91
C GLY A 116 9.11 -6.79 3.84
N SER A 117 7.88 -6.89 3.36
CA SER A 117 6.71 -7.34 4.12
C SER A 117 6.83 -8.83 4.46
N PHE A 118 7.27 -9.65 3.51
CA PHE A 118 7.56 -11.06 3.72
C PHE A 118 8.58 -11.25 4.85
N ASN A 119 9.74 -10.58 4.76
CA ASN A 119 10.78 -10.65 5.80
C ASN A 119 10.31 -10.13 7.17
N LEU A 120 9.52 -9.05 7.20
CA LEU A 120 8.93 -8.54 8.43
C LEU A 120 8.08 -9.62 9.12
N ILE A 121 7.20 -10.28 8.36
CA ILE A 121 6.25 -11.27 8.89
C ILE A 121 6.98 -12.56 9.29
N THR A 122 7.84 -13.09 8.40
CA THR A 122 8.43 -14.42 8.59
C THR A 122 9.64 -14.42 9.53
N HIS A 123 10.35 -13.32 9.66
CA HIS A 123 11.56 -13.23 10.47
C HIS A 123 11.45 -12.22 11.61
N THR A 124 11.17 -10.94 11.32
CA THR A 124 11.25 -9.90 12.34
C THR A 124 10.19 -10.06 13.44
N LEU A 125 8.92 -10.24 13.07
CA LEU A 125 7.84 -10.44 14.04
C LEU A 125 7.97 -11.76 14.78
N THR A 126 8.56 -12.79 14.17
CA THR A 126 8.84 -14.06 14.83
C THR A 126 9.78 -13.89 16.03
N THR A 127 10.77 -12.98 15.96
CA THR A 127 11.63 -12.66 17.11
C THR A 127 10.88 -11.97 18.25
N GLN A 128 9.68 -11.43 17.96
CA GLN A 128 8.78 -10.81 18.94
C GLN A 128 7.71 -11.79 19.45
N GLY A 129 7.80 -13.07 19.05
CA GLY A 129 6.90 -14.13 19.47
C GLY A 129 5.60 -14.23 18.69
N VAL A 130 5.49 -13.56 17.55
CA VAL A 130 4.35 -13.71 16.62
C VAL A 130 4.65 -14.86 15.65
N SER A 131 3.75 -15.84 15.60
CA SER A 131 3.84 -16.95 14.64
C SER A 131 3.17 -16.56 13.31
N ASN A 132 3.58 -17.20 12.22
CA ASN A 132 3.00 -16.95 10.91
C ASN A 132 2.73 -18.24 10.13
N THR A 133 1.81 -18.16 9.17
CA THR A 133 1.61 -19.15 8.11
C THR A 133 1.51 -18.42 6.78
N ILE A 134 2.37 -18.80 5.84
CA ILE A 134 2.30 -18.32 4.47
C ILE A 134 1.40 -19.25 3.69
N VAL A 135 0.45 -18.70 2.97
CA VAL A 135 -0.48 -19.44 2.10
C VAL A 135 -0.41 -18.89 0.68
N ARG A 136 -0.61 -19.77 -0.30
CA ARG A 136 -0.73 -19.31 -1.68
C ARG A 136 -1.95 -18.38 -1.80
N VAL A 137 -1.74 -17.23 -2.43
CA VAL A 137 -2.82 -16.27 -2.67
C VAL A 137 -3.99 -16.97 -3.41
N ASN A 138 -5.23 -16.66 -3.02
CA ASN A 138 -6.46 -17.25 -3.55
C ASN A 138 -6.68 -18.75 -3.27
N ASP A 139 -5.80 -19.43 -2.54
CA ASP A 139 -6.09 -20.78 -2.03
C ASP A 139 -6.92 -20.68 -0.75
N LEU A 140 -8.24 -20.52 -0.93
CA LEU A 140 -9.17 -20.28 0.18
C LEU A 140 -9.30 -21.50 1.10
N GLU A 141 -9.09 -22.71 0.60
CA GLU A 141 -9.12 -23.94 1.41
C GLU A 141 -7.90 -23.98 2.33
N ALA A 142 -6.70 -23.74 1.81
CA ALA A 142 -5.49 -23.63 2.60
C ALA A 142 -5.55 -22.45 3.59
N LEU A 143 -6.14 -21.32 3.19
CA LEU A 143 -6.33 -20.15 4.04
C LEU A 143 -7.23 -20.51 5.26
N ASP A 144 -8.39 -21.13 5.02
CA ASP A 144 -9.32 -21.52 6.08
C ASP A 144 -8.70 -22.55 7.02
N ALA A 145 -7.98 -23.54 6.46
CA ALA A 145 -7.28 -24.57 7.23
C ALA A 145 -6.11 -24.04 8.07
N ALA A 146 -5.50 -22.91 7.69
CA ALA A 146 -4.41 -22.27 8.42
C ALA A 146 -4.88 -21.45 9.63
N ILE A 147 -6.18 -21.19 9.76
CA ILE A 147 -6.75 -20.39 10.85
C ILE A 147 -6.64 -21.13 12.18
N ARG A 148 -6.15 -20.42 13.20
CA ARG A 148 -5.98 -20.88 14.60
C ARG A 148 -6.71 -19.93 15.55
N PRO A 149 -6.97 -20.32 16.80
CA PRO A 149 -7.54 -19.42 17.80
C PRO A 149 -6.74 -18.11 17.96
N GLU A 150 -5.41 -18.17 17.83
CA GLU A 150 -4.49 -17.07 17.96
C GLU A 150 -4.39 -16.20 16.69
N THR A 151 -5.02 -16.61 15.58
CA THR A 151 -4.98 -15.85 14.32
C THR A 151 -5.76 -14.55 14.46
N LYS A 152 -5.08 -13.44 14.26
CA LYS A 152 -5.66 -12.09 14.35
C LYS A 152 -5.69 -11.33 13.04
N VAL A 153 -4.77 -11.63 12.13
CA VAL A 153 -4.60 -10.88 10.87
C VAL A 153 -4.48 -11.85 9.71
N ILE A 154 -5.17 -11.52 8.62
CA ILE A 154 -4.85 -11.98 7.27
C ILE A 154 -4.29 -10.77 6.52
N TYR A 155 -3.12 -10.93 5.90
CA TYR A 155 -2.41 -9.88 5.17
C TYR A 155 -2.17 -10.28 3.72
N ALA A 156 -2.57 -9.42 2.78
CA ALA A 156 -2.36 -9.62 1.34
C ALA A 156 -2.05 -8.30 0.64
N GLU A 157 -1.55 -8.37 -0.59
CA GLU A 157 -1.40 -7.24 -1.50
C GLU A 157 -2.46 -7.33 -2.61
N THR A 158 -2.96 -6.19 -3.09
CA THR A 158 -3.97 -6.17 -4.17
C THR A 158 -3.44 -6.79 -5.46
N PHE A 159 -2.22 -6.39 -5.84
CA PHE A 159 -1.40 -7.03 -6.87
C PHE A 159 -0.14 -7.58 -6.25
N GLY A 160 0.16 -8.84 -6.51
CA GLY A 160 1.39 -9.50 -6.07
C GLY A 160 2.65 -8.95 -6.74
N ASN A 161 3.76 -9.06 -6.06
CA ASN A 161 5.08 -8.64 -6.53
C ASN A 161 5.99 -9.88 -6.67
N PRO A 162 6.54 -10.19 -7.86
CA PRO A 162 6.68 -9.28 -9.00
C PRO A 162 5.68 -9.49 -10.15
N ASN A 163 4.84 -10.52 -10.12
CA ASN A 163 4.13 -11.04 -11.30
C ASN A 163 2.73 -10.42 -11.53
N SER A 164 2.28 -9.50 -10.68
CA SER A 164 0.95 -8.89 -10.76
C SER A 164 -0.22 -9.88 -10.62
N ASP A 165 -0.05 -10.96 -9.86
CA ASP A 165 -1.16 -11.85 -9.49
C ASP A 165 -2.25 -11.04 -8.79
N VAL A 166 -3.51 -11.33 -9.09
CA VAL A 166 -4.66 -10.58 -8.55
C VAL A 166 -5.25 -11.30 -7.34
N THR A 167 -5.32 -10.61 -6.21
CA THR A 167 -5.94 -11.15 -4.99
C THR A 167 -7.47 -11.09 -5.06
N ASP A 168 -8.16 -12.19 -4.76
CA ASP A 168 -9.63 -12.21 -4.60
C ASP A 168 -10.03 -11.62 -3.24
N LEU A 169 -10.12 -10.29 -3.20
CA LEU A 169 -10.38 -9.54 -1.97
C LEU A 169 -11.70 -9.94 -1.31
N ASP A 170 -12.79 -10.08 -2.10
CA ASP A 170 -14.10 -10.43 -1.56
C ASP A 170 -14.09 -11.81 -0.87
N ALA A 171 -13.47 -12.79 -1.52
CA ALA A 171 -13.44 -14.15 -1.00
C ALA A 171 -12.55 -14.28 0.26
N ILE A 172 -11.39 -13.61 0.29
CA ILE A 172 -10.51 -13.59 1.47
C ILE A 172 -11.19 -12.84 2.63
N ALA A 173 -11.85 -11.71 2.36
CA ALA A 173 -12.60 -10.97 3.38
C ALA A 173 -13.72 -11.80 4.00
N GLU A 174 -14.45 -12.60 3.20
CA GLU A 174 -15.49 -13.50 3.70
C GLU A 174 -14.90 -14.53 4.68
N VAL A 175 -13.76 -15.15 4.33
CA VAL A 175 -13.07 -16.08 5.23
C VAL A 175 -12.61 -15.36 6.51
N ALA A 176 -11.96 -14.21 6.40
CA ALA A 176 -11.47 -13.46 7.55
C ALA A 176 -12.59 -13.09 8.53
N HIS A 177 -13.67 -12.50 8.03
CA HIS A 177 -14.75 -11.99 8.86
C HIS A 177 -15.59 -13.13 9.51
N ARG A 178 -15.75 -14.25 8.82
CA ARG A 178 -16.39 -15.44 9.41
C ARG A 178 -15.71 -15.89 10.71
N HIS A 179 -14.41 -15.69 10.83
CA HIS A 179 -13.60 -16.02 12.00
C HIS A 179 -13.31 -14.82 12.92
N GLY A 180 -13.86 -13.64 12.62
CA GLY A 180 -13.57 -12.40 13.37
C GLY A 180 -12.10 -12.01 13.30
N ILE A 181 -11.48 -12.18 12.12
CA ILE A 181 -10.08 -11.88 11.82
C ILE A 181 -10.02 -10.59 11.00
N LEU A 182 -9.05 -9.72 11.33
CA LEU A 182 -8.81 -8.46 10.63
C LEU A 182 -8.16 -8.73 9.28
N PHE A 183 -8.71 -8.18 8.20
CA PHE A 183 -8.15 -8.24 6.86
C PHE A 183 -7.42 -6.95 6.51
N ILE A 184 -6.10 -7.02 6.39
CA ILE A 184 -5.23 -5.88 6.04
C ILE A 184 -4.72 -6.07 4.62
N VAL A 185 -4.90 -5.06 3.78
CA VAL A 185 -4.51 -5.08 2.37
C VAL A 185 -3.50 -3.98 2.07
N ASP A 186 -2.38 -4.34 1.47
CA ASP A 186 -1.47 -3.38 0.86
C ASP A 186 -1.93 -3.06 -0.57
N ASN A 187 -2.39 -1.82 -0.77
CA ASN A 187 -2.89 -1.32 -2.05
C ASN A 187 -1.87 -0.44 -2.79
N THR A 188 -0.60 -0.61 -2.48
CA THR A 188 0.48 0.21 -3.06
C THR A 188 0.50 0.14 -4.60
N PHE A 189 0.18 -1.00 -5.20
CA PHE A 189 0.23 -1.20 -6.67
C PHE A 189 -1.06 -0.84 -7.40
N ALA A 190 -2.16 -0.60 -6.67
CA ALA A 190 -3.45 -0.32 -7.29
C ALA A 190 -4.20 0.91 -6.70
N PRO A 191 -3.51 2.01 -6.29
CA PRO A 191 -4.21 3.18 -5.78
C PRO A 191 -5.15 3.71 -6.86
N LEU A 192 -6.38 4.06 -6.49
CA LEU A 192 -7.48 4.53 -7.34
C LEU A 192 -8.04 3.50 -8.33
N LEU A 193 -7.33 2.44 -8.64
CA LEU A 193 -7.82 1.37 -9.54
C LEU A 193 -8.88 0.52 -8.84
N ILE A 194 -8.73 0.32 -7.54
CA ILE A 194 -9.67 -0.37 -6.66
C ILE A 194 -9.63 0.26 -5.27
N ARG A 195 -10.73 0.12 -4.53
CA ARG A 195 -10.82 0.44 -3.09
C ARG A 195 -11.01 -0.84 -2.30
N PRO A 196 -9.95 -1.44 -1.76
CA PRO A 196 -10.08 -2.69 -1.02
C PRO A 196 -11.09 -2.64 0.13
N ILE A 197 -11.32 -1.46 0.74
CA ILE A 197 -12.34 -1.25 1.77
C ILE A 197 -13.77 -1.54 1.25
N GLU A 198 -14.04 -1.29 -0.03
CA GLU A 198 -15.33 -1.61 -0.66
C GLU A 198 -15.47 -3.13 -0.92
N HIS A 199 -14.34 -3.86 -0.87
CA HIS A 199 -14.22 -5.31 -1.05
C HIS A 199 -13.86 -6.05 0.25
N GLY A 200 -14.16 -5.46 1.40
CA GLY A 200 -14.07 -6.11 2.70
C GLY A 200 -12.73 -6.00 3.40
N ALA A 201 -11.75 -5.29 2.86
CA ALA A 201 -10.56 -4.94 3.65
C ALA A 201 -10.94 -4.02 4.81
N ASP A 202 -10.44 -4.31 6.00
CA ASP A 202 -10.69 -3.50 7.19
C ASP A 202 -9.69 -2.35 7.29
N ILE A 203 -8.45 -2.63 6.94
CA ILE A 203 -7.32 -1.69 6.94
C ILE A 203 -6.62 -1.77 5.60
N VAL A 204 -6.31 -0.60 5.03
CA VAL A 204 -5.49 -0.49 3.82
C VAL A 204 -4.18 0.20 4.18
N VAL A 205 -3.07 -0.32 3.66
CA VAL A 205 -1.76 0.33 3.77
C VAL A 205 -1.21 0.69 2.39
N HIS A 206 -0.40 1.74 2.33
CA HIS A 206 0.33 2.13 1.15
C HIS A 206 1.77 2.50 1.46
N SER A 207 2.69 2.11 0.61
CA SER A 207 3.90 2.85 0.41
C SER A 207 3.60 4.07 -0.45
N ALA A 208 3.40 5.24 0.18
CA ALA A 208 3.15 6.49 -0.53
C ALA A 208 4.35 6.94 -1.38
N THR A 209 5.52 6.35 -1.16
CA THR A 209 6.75 6.47 -1.96
C THR A 209 6.53 6.12 -3.44
N LYS A 210 5.57 5.21 -3.73
CA LYS A 210 5.31 4.60 -5.04
C LYS A 210 4.35 5.49 -5.85
N PHE A 211 3.27 4.97 -6.38
CA PHE A 211 2.32 5.72 -7.21
C PHE A 211 1.81 7.02 -6.59
N ILE A 212 1.55 7.04 -5.28
CA ILE A 212 1.04 8.25 -4.59
C ILE A 212 2.01 9.42 -4.80
N GLY A 213 3.29 9.27 -4.47
CA GLY A 213 4.33 10.26 -4.75
C GLY A 213 4.69 10.35 -6.24
N GLY A 214 4.92 9.21 -6.86
CA GLY A 214 5.11 9.02 -8.29
C GLY A 214 6.41 9.52 -8.91
N HIS A 215 7.30 10.15 -8.15
CA HIS A 215 8.48 10.85 -8.69
C HIS A 215 9.81 10.36 -8.10
N GLY A 216 9.79 9.34 -7.24
CA GLY A 216 10.99 8.84 -6.56
C GLY A 216 11.67 9.84 -5.63
N SER A 217 11.00 10.96 -5.30
CA SER A 217 11.60 12.11 -4.59
C SER A 217 11.40 12.08 -3.08
N SER A 218 10.42 11.31 -2.56
CA SER A 218 10.07 11.33 -1.14
C SER A 218 9.62 9.97 -0.65
N LEU A 219 10.07 9.60 0.56
CA LEU A 219 9.56 8.43 1.28
C LEU A 219 8.32 8.81 2.08
N GLY A 220 7.38 7.88 2.15
CA GLY A 220 6.22 7.97 3.02
C GLY A 220 5.41 6.68 3.02
N GLY A 221 4.58 6.53 4.04
CA GLY A 221 3.57 5.49 4.14
C GLY A 221 2.28 6.07 4.66
N VAL A 222 1.18 5.37 4.42
CA VAL A 222 -0.12 5.73 4.97
C VAL A 222 -0.89 4.48 5.34
N ILE A 223 -1.59 4.54 6.46
CA ILE A 223 -2.52 3.52 6.95
C ILE A 223 -3.91 4.13 6.90
N VAL A 224 -4.85 3.45 6.29
CA VAL A 224 -6.25 3.88 6.18
C VAL A 224 -7.13 2.90 6.95
N ASP A 225 -7.93 3.46 7.86
CA ASP A 225 -8.93 2.71 8.64
C ASP A 225 -10.26 2.70 7.88
N GLY A 226 -10.78 1.50 7.59
CA GLY A 226 -12.08 1.32 6.95
C GLY A 226 -13.26 1.61 7.87
N GLY A 227 -13.03 1.58 9.19
CA GLY A 227 -14.02 1.90 10.23
C GLY A 227 -15.18 0.92 10.37
N LYS A 228 -15.09 -0.25 9.75
CA LYS A 228 -16.18 -1.24 9.70
C LYS A 228 -15.99 -2.43 10.64
N PHE A 229 -14.76 -2.73 11.03
CA PHE A 229 -14.47 -3.88 11.89
C PHE A 229 -14.95 -3.65 13.32
N ASP A 230 -15.75 -4.57 13.84
CA ASP A 230 -16.29 -4.47 15.20
C ASP A 230 -15.31 -5.03 16.25
N PHE A 231 -14.37 -4.18 16.67
CA PHE A 231 -13.42 -4.52 17.72
C PHE A 231 -14.08 -4.86 19.06
N LYS A 232 -15.27 -4.31 19.36
CA LYS A 232 -15.96 -4.55 20.64
C LYS A 232 -16.53 -5.96 20.72
N THR A 233 -17.13 -6.44 19.64
CA THR A 233 -17.60 -7.84 19.56
C THR A 233 -16.43 -8.83 19.68
N HIS A 234 -15.23 -8.44 19.21
CA HIS A 234 -14.04 -9.25 19.25
C HIS A 234 -13.00 -8.77 20.29
N ALA A 235 -13.46 -8.20 21.42
CA ALA A 235 -12.59 -7.56 22.42
C ALA A 235 -11.52 -8.49 23.02
N ASP A 236 -11.80 -9.78 23.16
CA ASP A 236 -10.82 -10.75 23.67
C ASP A 236 -9.70 -11.03 22.65
N LYS A 237 -10.01 -10.97 21.37
CA LYS A 237 -9.05 -11.13 20.28
C LYS A 237 -8.21 -9.85 20.07
N TYR A 238 -8.82 -8.67 20.24
CA TYR A 238 -8.15 -7.36 20.03
C TYR A 238 -8.12 -6.49 21.29
N PRO A 239 -7.51 -6.96 22.39
CA PRO A 239 -7.54 -6.25 23.67
C PRO A 239 -6.87 -4.88 23.62
N THR A 240 -5.88 -4.69 22.74
CA THR A 240 -5.16 -3.42 22.58
C THR A 240 -6.06 -2.26 22.12
N ILE A 241 -7.16 -2.56 21.43
CA ILE A 241 -8.11 -1.55 20.91
C ILE A 241 -9.38 -1.50 21.75
N ALA A 242 -9.87 -2.67 22.16
CA ALA A 242 -11.20 -2.85 22.75
C ALA A 242 -11.22 -3.01 24.28
N LYS A 243 -10.04 -3.01 24.94
CA LYS A 243 -9.94 -3.03 26.41
C LYS A 243 -9.20 -1.79 26.95
N PRO A 244 -9.31 -1.48 28.26
CA PRO A 244 -8.64 -0.33 28.86
C PRO A 244 -7.14 -0.32 28.63
N ASP A 245 -6.61 0.76 28.04
CA ASP A 245 -5.18 0.96 27.80
C ASP A 245 -4.52 1.65 29.01
N PRO A 246 -3.52 1.03 29.67
CA PRO A 246 -2.88 1.59 30.84
C PRO A 246 -2.07 2.87 30.53
N SER A 247 -1.58 3.03 29.29
CA SER A 247 -0.81 4.20 28.86
C SER A 247 -1.70 5.44 28.64
N TYR A 248 -3.04 5.25 28.56
CA TYR A 248 -4.04 6.30 28.41
C TYR A 248 -5.07 6.29 29.53
N HIS A 249 -4.64 6.09 30.78
CA HIS A 249 -5.48 6.15 31.97
C HIS A 249 -6.72 5.23 31.91
N GLY A 250 -6.63 4.10 31.22
CA GLY A 250 -7.70 3.14 31.08
C GLY A 250 -8.71 3.48 29.98
N ALA A 251 -8.40 4.40 29.08
CA ALA A 251 -9.24 4.66 27.90
C ALA A 251 -9.34 3.42 27.01
N VAL A 252 -10.51 3.17 26.45
CA VAL A 252 -10.77 2.13 25.44
C VAL A 252 -10.81 2.82 24.09
N PHE A 253 -9.86 2.53 23.19
CA PHE A 253 -9.78 3.23 21.89
C PHE A 253 -11.04 3.04 21.04
N ALA A 254 -11.65 1.84 21.08
CA ALA A 254 -12.92 1.56 20.41
C ALA A 254 -14.09 2.43 20.90
N ASP A 255 -14.02 2.98 22.12
CA ASP A 255 -15.03 3.88 22.65
C ASP A 255 -14.72 5.34 22.33
N VAL A 256 -13.47 5.77 22.55
CA VAL A 256 -13.09 7.19 22.43
C VAL A 256 -12.91 7.65 20.99
N ALA A 257 -12.55 6.75 20.07
CA ALA A 257 -12.29 7.06 18.65
C ALA A 257 -13.33 6.42 17.70
N GLY A 258 -14.20 5.52 18.20
CA GLY A 258 -15.23 4.89 17.39
C GLY A 258 -14.68 4.21 16.14
N PRO A 259 -15.19 4.57 14.94
CA PRO A 259 -14.74 3.97 13.68
C PRO A 259 -13.25 4.18 13.37
N ALA A 260 -12.62 5.24 13.89
CA ALA A 260 -11.19 5.52 13.68
C ALA A 260 -10.28 4.93 14.77
N ALA A 261 -10.75 3.94 15.52
CA ALA A 261 -10.04 3.38 16.67
C ALA A 261 -8.67 2.81 16.31
N PHE A 262 -8.55 2.14 15.16
CA PHE A 262 -7.32 1.50 14.73
C PHE A 262 -6.19 2.50 14.51
N VAL A 263 -6.39 3.52 13.68
CA VAL A 263 -5.35 4.54 13.40
C VAL A 263 -5.14 5.48 14.59
N THR A 264 -6.18 5.74 15.38
CA THR A 264 -6.05 6.58 16.59
C THR A 264 -5.12 5.92 17.60
N ARG A 265 -5.25 4.62 17.83
CA ARG A 265 -4.34 3.89 18.71
C ARG A 265 -2.91 3.89 18.19
N ILE A 266 -2.70 3.65 16.88
CA ILE A 266 -1.36 3.73 16.31
C ILE A 266 -0.74 5.11 16.57
N ARG A 267 -1.48 6.18 16.30
CA ARG A 267 -1.03 7.57 16.53
C ARG A 267 -0.67 7.81 18.00
N ALA A 268 -1.60 7.44 18.89
CA ALA A 268 -1.50 7.76 20.30
C ALA A 268 -0.47 6.92 21.05
N VAL A 269 -0.20 5.68 20.61
CA VAL A 269 0.71 4.73 21.30
C VAL A 269 1.94 4.45 20.44
N ILE A 270 1.77 3.75 19.32
CA ILE A 270 2.93 3.21 18.57
C ILE A 270 3.76 4.34 17.95
N LEU A 271 3.15 5.25 17.21
CA LEU A 271 3.84 6.37 16.59
C LEU A 271 4.45 7.31 17.64
N ARG A 272 3.71 7.58 18.75
CA ARG A 272 4.22 8.39 19.86
C ARG A 272 5.52 7.82 20.44
N ASP A 273 5.55 6.51 20.64
CA ASP A 273 6.62 5.85 21.41
C ASP A 273 7.80 5.44 20.52
N THR A 274 7.58 5.09 19.25
CA THR A 274 8.62 4.58 18.33
C THR A 274 9.07 5.57 17.27
N GLY A 275 8.24 6.62 16.98
CA GLY A 275 8.69 7.84 16.32
C GLY A 275 8.85 7.82 14.81
N ALA A 276 8.31 6.84 14.05
CA ALA A 276 8.38 6.84 12.58
C ALA A 276 7.41 7.85 11.94
N THR A 277 7.49 9.11 12.37
CA THR A 277 6.66 10.20 11.86
C THR A 277 7.14 10.66 10.49
N ILE A 278 6.20 11.01 9.60
CA ILE A 278 6.54 11.67 8.34
C ILE A 278 6.86 13.15 8.60
N SER A 279 7.80 13.73 7.85
CA SER A 279 8.02 15.18 7.93
C SER A 279 6.88 15.94 7.21
N PRO A 280 6.52 17.15 7.66
CA PRO A 280 5.54 17.98 6.95
C PRO A 280 5.94 18.27 5.50
N PHE A 281 7.23 18.42 5.23
CA PHE A 281 7.75 18.64 3.89
C PHE A 281 7.53 17.41 2.99
N ASN A 282 7.80 16.19 3.49
CA ASN A 282 7.53 14.97 2.72
C ASN A 282 6.02 14.79 2.50
N ALA A 283 5.18 15.03 3.51
CA ALA A 283 3.73 14.98 3.36
C ALA A 283 3.23 15.96 2.29
N TRP A 284 3.81 17.16 2.23
CA TRP A 284 3.49 18.14 1.20
C TRP A 284 3.91 17.69 -0.21
N ILE A 285 5.12 17.13 -0.38
CA ILE A 285 5.57 16.57 -1.66
C ILE A 285 4.63 15.45 -2.11
N LEU A 286 4.27 14.53 -1.22
CA LEU A 286 3.35 13.44 -1.52
C LEU A 286 1.95 13.95 -1.85
N LEU A 287 1.49 15.03 -1.22
CA LEU A 287 0.23 15.69 -1.54
C LEU A 287 0.21 16.23 -2.98
N GLN A 288 1.32 16.82 -3.46
CA GLN A 288 1.45 17.22 -4.86
C GLN A 288 1.32 16.00 -5.80
N GLY A 289 1.87 14.85 -5.39
CA GLY A 289 1.70 13.60 -6.10
C GLY A 289 0.22 13.15 -6.15
N VAL A 290 -0.49 13.22 -5.03
CA VAL A 290 -1.93 12.86 -4.95
C VAL A 290 -2.76 13.68 -5.92
N GLU A 291 -2.49 14.98 -6.05
CA GLU A 291 -3.27 15.89 -6.90
C GLU A 291 -3.25 15.49 -8.39
N SER A 292 -2.16 14.89 -8.86
CA SER A 292 -2.03 14.40 -10.23
C SER A 292 -2.20 12.89 -10.37
N LEU A 293 -2.46 12.17 -9.28
CA LEU A 293 -2.50 10.71 -9.26
C LEU A 293 -3.52 10.12 -10.24
N PRO A 294 -4.77 10.63 -10.36
CA PRO A 294 -5.73 10.07 -11.32
C PRO A 294 -5.22 10.09 -12.76
N LEU A 295 -4.69 11.22 -13.21
CA LEU A 295 -4.13 11.38 -14.56
C LEU A 295 -2.93 10.47 -14.81
N ARG A 296 -2.07 10.30 -13.79
CA ARG A 296 -0.89 9.44 -13.90
C ARG A 296 -1.28 7.97 -13.97
N ILE A 297 -2.19 7.52 -13.13
CA ILE A 297 -2.64 6.11 -13.11
C ILE A 297 -3.27 5.74 -14.45
N GLU A 298 -4.14 6.57 -15.02
CA GLU A 298 -4.73 6.33 -16.35
C GLU A 298 -3.61 6.14 -17.40
N ARG A 299 -2.61 7.03 -17.43
CA ARG A 299 -1.51 6.95 -18.40
C ARG A 299 -0.60 5.75 -18.14
N HIS A 300 -0.29 5.42 -16.89
CA HIS A 300 0.48 4.22 -16.55
C HIS A 300 -0.20 2.95 -17.07
N VAL A 301 -1.51 2.81 -16.84
CA VAL A 301 -2.30 1.66 -17.30
C VAL A 301 -2.38 1.61 -18.82
N GLU A 302 -2.70 2.73 -19.47
CA GLU A 302 -2.77 2.81 -20.93
C GLU A 302 -1.44 2.36 -21.58
N ASN A 303 -0.33 2.89 -21.10
CA ASN A 303 0.99 2.53 -21.61
C ASN A 303 1.34 1.07 -21.33
N ALA A 304 1.07 0.58 -20.12
CA ALA A 304 1.35 -0.79 -19.74
C ALA A 304 0.63 -1.80 -20.64
N LEU A 305 -0.66 -1.60 -20.91
CA LEU A 305 -1.43 -2.50 -21.78
C LEU A 305 -0.90 -2.51 -23.22
N LYS A 306 -0.38 -1.38 -23.73
CA LYS A 306 0.26 -1.32 -25.05
C LYS A 306 1.60 -2.06 -25.04
N VAL A 307 2.41 -1.93 -23.99
CA VAL A 307 3.68 -2.66 -23.83
C VAL A 307 3.42 -4.16 -23.70
N VAL A 308 2.43 -4.58 -22.90
CA VAL A 308 2.04 -6.00 -22.78
C VAL A 308 1.72 -6.60 -24.15
N LYS A 309 0.89 -5.89 -24.94
CA LYS A 309 0.54 -6.35 -26.29
C LYS A 309 1.75 -6.43 -27.24
N TYR A 310 2.67 -5.46 -27.15
CA TYR A 310 3.91 -5.46 -27.92
C TYR A 310 4.79 -6.66 -27.55
N LEU A 311 4.97 -6.90 -26.25
CA LEU A 311 5.79 -8.01 -25.75
C LEU A 311 5.19 -9.39 -26.10
N GLU A 312 3.86 -9.55 -25.98
CA GLU A 312 3.16 -10.80 -26.36
C GLU A 312 3.37 -11.16 -27.85
N ALA A 313 3.49 -10.16 -28.72
CA ALA A 313 3.73 -10.35 -30.15
C ALA A 313 5.21 -10.49 -30.52
N ASN A 314 6.14 -10.27 -29.60
CA ASN A 314 7.57 -10.25 -29.90
C ASN A 314 8.17 -11.68 -29.89
N PRO A 315 8.80 -12.15 -30.98
CA PRO A 315 9.32 -13.51 -31.08
C PRO A 315 10.49 -13.82 -30.12
N LYS A 316 11.11 -12.80 -29.49
CA LYS A 316 12.16 -12.94 -28.47
C LYS A 316 11.62 -12.98 -27.04
N VAL A 317 10.32 -12.93 -26.88
CA VAL A 317 9.61 -13.03 -25.60
C VAL A 317 8.97 -14.40 -25.49
N ARG A 318 9.33 -15.16 -24.46
CA ARG A 318 8.78 -16.49 -24.18
C ARG A 318 7.39 -16.42 -23.56
N SER A 319 7.20 -15.51 -22.61
CA SER A 319 5.96 -15.30 -21.89
C SER A 319 5.86 -13.91 -21.30
N VAL A 320 4.64 -13.45 -21.11
CA VAL A 320 4.33 -12.20 -20.38
C VAL A 320 3.38 -12.56 -19.23
N SER A 321 3.75 -12.21 -17.99
CA SER A 321 2.90 -12.37 -16.83
C SER A 321 2.14 -11.06 -16.58
N HIS A 322 0.95 -10.95 -17.17
CA HIS A 322 0.06 -9.82 -16.95
C HIS A 322 -1.41 -10.30 -16.96
N PRO A 323 -2.22 -9.96 -15.92
CA PRO A 323 -3.56 -10.52 -15.76
C PRO A 323 -4.59 -10.02 -16.80
N SER A 324 -4.27 -9.02 -17.61
CA SER A 324 -5.10 -8.64 -18.77
C SER A 324 -5.10 -9.69 -19.88
N LEU A 325 -4.10 -10.57 -19.92
CA LEU A 325 -4.00 -11.62 -20.93
C LEU A 325 -4.95 -12.78 -20.61
N PRO A 326 -5.73 -13.28 -21.60
CA PRO A 326 -6.67 -14.40 -21.38
C PRO A 326 -5.98 -15.69 -20.90
N SER A 327 -4.68 -15.83 -21.15
CA SER A 327 -3.87 -16.98 -20.71
C SER A 327 -3.46 -16.91 -19.23
N HIS A 328 -3.59 -15.75 -18.59
CA HIS A 328 -3.20 -15.58 -17.19
C HIS A 328 -4.22 -16.24 -16.24
N PRO A 329 -3.78 -16.96 -15.20
CA PRO A 329 -4.69 -17.63 -14.25
C PRO A 329 -5.73 -16.67 -13.64
N ASP A 330 -5.33 -15.46 -13.31
CA ASP A 330 -6.16 -14.46 -12.64
C ASP A 330 -6.93 -13.55 -13.60
N HIS A 331 -7.01 -13.89 -14.89
CA HIS A 331 -7.71 -13.06 -15.89
C HIS A 331 -9.17 -12.76 -15.49
N ALA A 332 -9.87 -13.73 -14.91
CA ALA A 332 -11.24 -13.56 -14.45
C ALA A 332 -11.33 -12.54 -13.28
N LEU A 333 -10.40 -12.63 -12.33
CA LEU A 333 -10.31 -11.69 -11.21
C LEU A 333 -9.93 -10.28 -11.68
N TYR A 334 -9.01 -10.21 -12.64
CA TYR A 334 -8.64 -8.93 -13.27
C TYR A 334 -9.85 -8.23 -13.89
N ASN A 335 -10.65 -8.94 -14.68
CA ASN A 335 -11.86 -8.38 -15.28
C ASN A 335 -12.94 -8.01 -14.24
N LYS A 336 -12.98 -8.73 -13.08
CA LYS A 336 -13.89 -8.43 -11.97
C LYS A 336 -13.51 -7.11 -11.28
N TYR A 337 -12.23 -6.94 -10.94
CA TYR A 337 -11.76 -5.84 -10.08
C TYR A 337 -11.26 -4.62 -10.84
N PHE A 338 -10.77 -4.79 -12.07
CA PHE A 338 -10.12 -3.73 -12.87
C PHE A 338 -10.79 -3.53 -14.23
N PRO A 339 -12.07 -3.16 -14.28
CA PRO A 339 -12.79 -3.00 -15.55
C PRO A 339 -12.20 -1.91 -16.46
N ASN A 340 -11.46 -0.96 -15.89
CA ASN A 340 -10.76 0.11 -16.62
C ASN A 340 -9.26 -0.19 -16.83
N GLY A 341 -8.83 -1.42 -16.55
CA GLY A 341 -7.43 -1.83 -16.62
C GLY A 341 -6.66 -1.60 -15.32
N GLY A 342 -5.47 -2.19 -15.23
CA GLY A 342 -4.56 -2.12 -14.07
C GLY A 342 -3.23 -2.81 -14.38
N GLY A 343 -2.33 -2.87 -13.39
CA GLY A 343 -1.11 -3.66 -13.51
C GLY A 343 -0.01 -3.04 -14.37
N SER A 344 0.43 -1.82 -14.06
CA SER A 344 1.57 -1.23 -14.79
C SER A 344 2.95 -1.70 -14.33
N ILE A 345 3.00 -2.64 -13.41
CA ILE A 345 4.20 -3.34 -12.95
C ILE A 345 3.97 -4.81 -13.21
N PHE A 346 4.81 -5.43 -14.03
CA PHE A 346 4.63 -6.83 -14.42
C PHE A 346 5.96 -7.45 -14.87
N THR A 347 5.98 -8.77 -15.13
CA THR A 347 7.15 -9.49 -15.60
C THR A 347 6.93 -10.09 -16.98
N PHE A 348 8.05 -10.31 -17.66
CA PHE A 348 8.09 -11.13 -18.86
C PHE A 348 9.39 -11.92 -18.90
N GLU A 349 9.44 -12.97 -19.73
CA GLU A 349 10.61 -13.80 -19.92
C GLU A 349 11.18 -13.63 -21.32
N ILE A 350 12.48 -13.42 -21.41
CA ILE A 350 13.22 -13.43 -22.68
C ILE A 350 13.42 -14.87 -23.14
N ASP A 351 13.21 -15.15 -24.43
CA ASP A 351 13.56 -16.43 -25.04
C ASP A 351 15.06 -16.46 -25.36
N GLY A 352 15.85 -16.74 -24.34
CA GLY A 352 17.31 -16.69 -24.39
C GLY A 352 17.95 -17.16 -23.10
N THR A 353 19.15 -16.65 -22.83
CA THR A 353 19.95 -16.92 -21.64
C THR A 353 19.88 -15.75 -20.64
N GLN A 354 20.47 -15.92 -19.45
CA GLN A 354 20.64 -14.82 -18.48
C GLN A 354 21.52 -13.70 -19.05
N GLU A 355 22.55 -14.04 -19.81
CA GLU A 355 23.45 -13.10 -20.47
C GLU A 355 22.70 -12.27 -21.52
N ASP A 356 21.81 -12.88 -22.30
CA ASP A 356 20.94 -12.16 -23.22
C ASP A 356 20.00 -11.21 -22.47
N THR A 357 19.46 -11.66 -21.35
CA THR A 357 18.59 -10.83 -20.49
C THR A 357 19.33 -9.61 -19.94
N TRP A 358 20.55 -9.80 -19.45
CA TRP A 358 21.37 -8.68 -18.99
C TRP A 358 21.73 -7.73 -20.13
N LYS A 359 22.11 -8.27 -21.29
CA LYS A 359 22.43 -7.46 -22.48
C LYS A 359 21.24 -6.65 -22.96
N PHE A 360 20.02 -7.22 -22.91
CA PHE A 360 18.78 -6.49 -23.18
C PHE A 360 18.61 -5.35 -22.20
N ILE A 361 18.67 -5.61 -20.89
CA ILE A 361 18.48 -4.60 -19.83
C ILE A 361 19.52 -3.48 -19.97
N ASP A 362 20.79 -3.83 -20.16
CA ASP A 362 21.90 -2.86 -20.26
C ASP A 362 21.85 -2.01 -21.55
N SER A 363 21.07 -2.47 -22.56
CA SER A 363 20.89 -1.77 -23.83
C SER A 363 19.76 -0.74 -23.81
N LEU A 364 18.89 -0.77 -22.78
CA LEU A 364 17.81 0.19 -22.61
C LEU A 364 18.35 1.60 -22.34
N ARG A 365 17.67 2.61 -22.88
CA ARG A 365 18.09 4.03 -22.81
C ARG A 365 17.09 4.92 -22.08
N ILE A 366 15.80 4.55 -22.11
CA ILE A 366 14.70 5.25 -21.44
C ILE A 366 14.39 4.55 -20.11
N PHE A 367 14.30 3.22 -20.12
CA PHE A 367 14.07 2.45 -18.90
C PHE A 367 15.29 2.50 -17.98
N SER A 368 15.11 3.01 -16.77
CA SER A 368 16.19 3.08 -15.78
C SER A 368 16.30 1.76 -14.98
N LEU A 369 17.52 1.21 -14.89
CA LEU A 369 17.82 0.03 -14.09
C LEU A 369 17.98 0.42 -12.61
N LEU A 370 16.99 0.14 -11.79
CA LEU A 370 17.02 0.40 -10.35
C LEU A 370 15.96 -0.39 -9.57
N ALA A 371 16.17 -0.51 -8.25
CA ALA A 371 15.27 -1.20 -7.34
C ALA A 371 14.12 -0.28 -6.87
N ASN A 372 13.28 0.16 -7.79
CA ASN A 372 12.04 0.90 -7.50
C ASN A 372 10.93 0.46 -8.45
N VAL A 373 9.71 0.96 -8.24
CA VAL A 373 8.52 0.76 -9.10
C VAL A 373 7.62 1.99 -8.99
N ALA A 374 6.67 2.11 -9.92
CA ALA A 374 5.61 3.14 -9.86
C ALA A 374 6.12 4.58 -9.91
N ASP A 375 7.23 4.82 -10.59
CA ASP A 375 7.73 6.13 -10.94
C ASP A 375 7.08 6.60 -12.25
N VAL A 376 6.96 7.91 -12.45
CA VAL A 376 6.52 8.50 -13.74
C VAL A 376 7.47 8.13 -14.87
N LYS A 377 8.71 7.76 -14.58
CA LYS A 377 9.68 7.22 -15.54
C LYS A 377 9.61 5.69 -15.55
N SER A 378 9.74 5.11 -16.73
CA SER A 378 9.81 3.66 -16.90
C SER A 378 11.07 3.08 -16.26
N LEU A 379 10.88 1.97 -15.52
CA LEU A 379 11.94 1.31 -14.77
C LEU A 379 12.03 -0.17 -15.18
N VAL A 380 13.23 -0.73 -15.05
CA VAL A 380 13.53 -2.14 -15.29
C VAL A 380 14.39 -2.70 -14.17
N ILE A 381 14.20 -3.98 -13.86
CA ILE A 381 15.11 -4.74 -12.99
C ILE A 381 15.11 -6.22 -13.37
N HIS A 382 16.19 -6.92 -13.03
CA HIS A 382 16.33 -8.37 -13.14
C HIS A 382 16.05 -9.02 -11.76
N PRO A 383 14.84 -9.51 -11.46
CA PRO A 383 14.47 -9.95 -10.11
C PRO A 383 15.37 -11.07 -9.58
N TYR A 384 15.70 -12.04 -10.46
CA TYR A 384 16.48 -13.22 -10.11
C TYR A 384 17.82 -12.91 -9.44
N THR A 385 18.56 -11.90 -9.91
CA THR A 385 19.88 -11.55 -9.35
C THR A 385 19.88 -10.34 -8.44
N THR A 386 18.70 -9.74 -8.17
CA THR A 386 18.59 -8.51 -7.37
C THR A 386 17.56 -8.62 -6.26
N THR A 387 16.30 -8.25 -6.51
CA THR A 387 15.25 -8.14 -5.50
C THR A 387 14.86 -9.48 -4.86
N HIS A 388 15.11 -10.60 -5.51
CA HIS A 388 14.78 -11.96 -5.06
C HIS A 388 16.03 -12.86 -4.93
N SER A 389 17.23 -12.29 -5.00
CA SER A 389 18.49 -13.03 -4.94
C SER A 389 18.76 -13.77 -3.61
N GLN A 390 17.99 -13.48 -2.57
CA GLN A 390 18.08 -14.17 -1.29
C GLN A 390 17.18 -15.42 -1.20
N MET A 391 16.31 -15.63 -2.19
CA MET A 391 15.43 -16.79 -2.25
C MET A 391 16.17 -18.03 -2.70
N THR A 392 15.71 -19.18 -2.23
CA THR A 392 16.16 -20.49 -2.70
C THR A 392 15.65 -20.75 -4.12
N ALA A 393 16.28 -21.70 -4.83
CA ALA A 393 15.83 -22.10 -6.16
C ALA A 393 14.38 -22.62 -6.18
N ALA A 394 13.92 -23.26 -5.10
CA ALA A 394 12.54 -23.72 -4.97
C ALA A 394 11.56 -22.54 -4.84
N GLU A 395 11.85 -21.56 -3.98
CA GLU A 395 11.03 -20.37 -3.79
C GLU A 395 10.96 -19.51 -5.07
N LEU A 396 12.08 -19.37 -5.79
CA LEU A 396 12.09 -18.68 -7.09
C LEU A 396 11.21 -19.39 -8.12
N ALA A 397 11.24 -20.72 -8.15
CA ALA A 397 10.42 -21.52 -9.06
C ALA A 397 8.92 -21.40 -8.71
N GLU A 398 8.55 -21.39 -7.44
CA GLU A 398 7.18 -21.19 -6.97
C GLU A 398 6.65 -19.81 -7.39
N GLN A 399 7.50 -18.78 -7.37
CA GLN A 399 7.16 -17.43 -7.81
C GLN A 399 7.36 -17.20 -9.31
N HIS A 400 7.63 -18.25 -10.10
CA HIS A 400 7.88 -18.17 -11.55
C HIS A 400 8.98 -17.18 -11.93
N ILE A 401 10.01 -17.03 -11.08
CA ILE A 401 11.17 -16.18 -11.35
C ILE A 401 12.32 -17.04 -11.87
N THR A 402 12.72 -16.79 -13.10
CA THR A 402 13.79 -17.52 -13.80
C THR A 402 14.97 -16.60 -14.10
N PRO A 403 16.14 -17.16 -14.53
CA PRO A 403 17.26 -16.34 -14.99
C PRO A 403 16.97 -15.43 -16.18
N THR A 404 15.82 -15.60 -16.86
CA THR A 404 15.39 -14.78 -18.01
C THR A 404 14.22 -13.85 -17.69
N THR A 405 13.81 -13.77 -16.43
CA THR A 405 12.70 -12.90 -15.98
C THR A 405 13.16 -11.45 -15.90
N VAL A 406 12.41 -10.57 -16.56
CA VAL A 406 12.56 -9.11 -16.50
C VAL A 406 11.31 -8.53 -15.85
N ARG A 407 11.45 -7.64 -14.86
CA ARG A 407 10.35 -6.85 -14.33
C ARG A 407 10.40 -5.44 -14.88
N LEU A 408 9.28 -4.99 -15.45
CA LEU A 408 9.05 -3.62 -15.87
C LEU A 408 8.13 -2.90 -14.90
N SER A 409 8.35 -1.60 -14.74
CA SER A 409 7.41 -0.65 -14.18
C SER A 409 7.21 0.45 -15.22
N ILE A 410 6.06 0.45 -15.85
CA ILE A 410 5.81 1.33 -17.01
C ILE A 410 5.44 2.73 -16.54
N GLY A 411 6.13 3.73 -17.07
CA GLY A 411 5.95 5.14 -16.79
C GLY A 411 4.89 5.83 -17.65
N VAL A 412 4.96 7.15 -17.68
CA VAL A 412 3.99 8.01 -18.38
C VAL A 412 4.59 8.66 -19.64
N GLU A 413 5.72 8.18 -20.11
CA GLU A 413 6.37 8.62 -21.34
C GLU A 413 5.46 8.46 -22.56
N HIS A 414 5.82 9.05 -23.69
CA HIS A 414 5.15 8.74 -24.95
C HIS A 414 5.36 7.27 -25.28
N ILE A 415 4.30 6.56 -25.57
CA ILE A 415 4.34 5.10 -25.70
C ILE A 415 5.23 4.63 -26.85
N ASP A 416 5.28 5.38 -27.97
CA ASP A 416 6.11 4.99 -29.10
C ASP A 416 7.59 5.04 -28.73
N ASP A 417 8.04 6.04 -27.97
CA ASP A 417 9.41 6.13 -27.48
C ASP A 417 9.79 4.95 -26.58
N SER A 418 8.86 4.53 -25.72
CA SER A 418 9.04 3.37 -24.84
C SER A 418 9.13 2.06 -25.62
N ILE A 419 8.29 1.88 -26.66
CA ILE A 419 8.32 0.70 -27.53
C ILE A 419 9.59 0.69 -28.38
N ASP A 420 9.98 1.84 -28.95
CA ASP A 420 11.22 1.97 -29.73
C ASP A 420 12.46 1.62 -28.89
N ASP A 421 12.45 1.99 -27.59
CA ASP A 421 13.54 1.63 -26.67
C ASP A 421 13.61 0.13 -26.39
N LEU A 422 12.46 -0.52 -26.20
CA LEU A 422 12.38 -1.98 -26.06
C LEU A 422 12.85 -2.68 -27.36
N GLU A 423 12.37 -2.21 -28.51
CA GLU A 423 12.73 -2.79 -29.82
C GLU A 423 14.22 -2.71 -30.10
N GLN A 424 14.85 -1.52 -29.88
CA GLN A 424 16.29 -1.38 -30.08
C GLN A 424 17.10 -2.23 -29.10
N ALA A 425 16.61 -2.46 -27.88
CA ALA A 425 17.26 -3.35 -26.91
C ALA A 425 17.12 -4.83 -27.32
N PHE A 426 15.96 -5.26 -27.77
CA PHE A 426 15.77 -6.61 -28.35
C PHE A 426 16.66 -6.84 -29.60
N ALA A 427 16.97 -5.82 -30.38
CA ALA A 427 17.86 -5.96 -31.52
C ALA A 427 19.31 -6.29 -31.14
N GLN A 428 19.68 -6.15 -29.87
CA GLN A 428 21.04 -6.43 -29.37
C GLN A 428 21.23 -7.90 -28.96
N ILE A 429 20.18 -8.66 -28.74
CA ILE A 429 20.20 -10.07 -28.30
C ILE A 429 19.81 -11.04 -29.41
#